data_4932bd6cec6df27a2505a222a3a2ee16
#
_entry.id   4932bd6cec6df27a2505a222a3a2ee16
#
_cell.length_a   1.000
_cell.length_b   1.000
_cell.length_c   1.000
_cell.angle_alpha   90.00
_cell.angle_beta   90.00
_cell.angle_gamma   90.00
#
_symmetry.space_group_name_H-M   'P 1'
#
loop_
_entity.id
_entity.type
_entity.pdbx_description
1 polymer ?
#
loop_
_entity_poly.entity_id
_entity_poly.type
_entity_poly.pdbx_seq_one_letter_code
_entity_poly.pdbx_strand_id
1 'polypeptide(L)'
;KKDWPLKTTVYTSPAAILQADLSKTQVVFLDIDMPQINGLEVAGQLRAKFPEIIIVFVTSYIEYAPEGYRVNAFRYLLKQRLGSELCGVMCDVHQKLTESSRTISIRTKSEIITLPINRILYIEGTAGREVLFHTETEYHVIHAVGRLASYGDELKDKGFLKLQKSFIANMTHILKINNYHVYMSNGEVLK
;
A
#
# COMPACT_ATOMS: atom_id res chain seq x y z
N LYS A 1 2.63 -10.34 -23.90
CA LYS A 1 3.44 -10.70 -22.71
C LYS A 1 4.02 -9.40 -22.18
N LYS A 2 3.73 -9.04 -20.93
CA LYS A 2 4.43 -7.93 -20.26
C LYS A 2 5.73 -8.52 -19.71
N ASP A 3 6.87 -8.06 -20.20
CA ASP A 3 8.18 -8.43 -19.65
C ASP A 3 8.42 -7.58 -18.41
N TRP A 4 8.28 -8.20 -17.24
CA TRP A 4 8.69 -7.60 -15.97
C TRP A 4 10.05 -8.18 -15.57
N PRO A 5 11.00 -7.37 -15.14
CA PRO A 5 12.28 -7.86 -14.62
C PRO A 5 12.05 -8.51 -13.24
N LEU A 6 11.74 -9.80 -13.23
CA LEU A 6 11.51 -10.56 -12.01
C LEU A 6 12.79 -11.25 -11.56
N LYS A 7 13.19 -11.04 -10.30
CA LYS A 7 14.17 -11.87 -9.62
C LYS A 7 13.43 -12.79 -8.67
N THR A 8 13.51 -14.09 -8.90
CA THR A 8 12.82 -15.11 -8.12
C THR A 8 13.80 -15.93 -7.30
N THR A 9 13.46 -16.19 -6.04
CA THR A 9 14.17 -17.12 -5.16
C THR A 9 13.17 -18.14 -4.65
N VAL A 10 13.55 -19.41 -4.65
CA VAL A 10 12.70 -20.50 -4.17
C VAL A 10 13.24 -21.01 -2.84
N TYR A 11 12.35 -21.12 -1.86
CA TYR A 11 12.63 -21.72 -0.56
C TYR A 11 11.85 -23.03 -0.45
N THR A 12 12.54 -24.10 -0.10
CA THR A 12 11.97 -25.46 -0.03
C THR A 12 11.51 -25.86 1.37
N SER A 13 11.72 -24.99 2.35
CA SER A 13 11.25 -25.23 3.72
C SER A 13 10.82 -23.93 4.41
N PRO A 14 9.86 -24.02 5.37
CA PRO A 14 9.45 -22.89 6.20
C PRO A 14 10.62 -22.25 6.97
N ALA A 15 11.52 -23.05 7.51
CA ALA A 15 12.68 -22.55 8.27
C ALA A 15 13.61 -21.70 7.38
N ALA A 16 13.81 -22.11 6.12
CA ALA A 16 14.69 -21.40 5.21
C ALA A 16 14.17 -19.98 4.89
N ILE A 17 12.88 -19.81 4.64
CA ILE A 17 12.31 -18.49 4.36
C ILE A 17 12.27 -17.60 5.61
N LEU A 18 12.00 -18.16 6.80
CA LEU A 18 11.96 -17.41 8.06
C LEU A 18 13.33 -16.89 8.50
N GLN A 19 14.41 -17.59 8.12
CA GLN A 19 15.80 -17.19 8.39
C GLN A 19 16.37 -16.28 7.30
N ALA A 20 15.72 -16.17 6.14
CA ALA A 20 16.22 -15.38 5.02
C ALA A 20 16.10 -13.87 5.30
N ASP A 21 17.03 -13.11 4.72
CA ASP A 21 16.86 -11.66 4.60
C ASP A 21 15.92 -11.34 3.44
N LEU A 22 14.69 -10.98 3.78
CA LEU A 22 13.65 -10.60 2.83
C LEU A 22 13.49 -9.08 2.70
N SER A 23 14.42 -8.27 3.20
CA SER A 23 14.34 -6.80 3.15
C SER A 23 14.17 -6.22 1.74
N LYS A 24 14.62 -6.95 0.71
CA LYS A 24 14.48 -6.59 -0.70
C LYS A 24 13.38 -7.38 -1.43
N THR A 25 12.66 -8.22 -0.71
CA THR A 25 11.60 -9.06 -1.29
C THR A 25 10.27 -8.32 -1.20
N GLN A 26 9.66 -8.10 -2.35
CA GLN A 26 8.40 -7.35 -2.45
C GLN A 26 7.18 -8.27 -2.31
N VAL A 27 7.29 -9.51 -2.79
CA VAL A 27 6.18 -10.46 -2.88
C VAL A 27 6.63 -11.84 -2.46
N VAL A 28 5.80 -12.54 -1.69
CA VAL A 28 5.97 -13.95 -1.35
C VAL A 28 4.75 -14.73 -1.80
N PHE A 29 4.97 -15.76 -2.59
CA PHE A 29 3.99 -16.79 -2.88
C PHE A 29 4.20 -17.93 -1.89
N LEU A 30 3.18 -18.26 -1.11
CA LEU A 30 3.30 -19.15 0.04
C LEU A 30 2.24 -20.26 -0.03
N ASP A 31 2.70 -21.50 0.03
CA ASP A 31 1.76 -22.62 0.23
C ASP A 31 1.29 -22.65 1.68
N ILE A 32 0.04 -23.02 1.91
CA ILE A 32 -0.51 -23.20 3.26
C ILE A 32 -0.16 -24.59 3.78
N ASP A 33 -0.30 -25.61 2.94
CA ASP A 33 -0.05 -26.99 3.33
C ASP A 33 1.44 -27.32 3.19
N MET A 34 2.16 -27.04 4.25
CA MET A 34 3.59 -27.33 4.33
C MET A 34 3.90 -28.24 5.54
N PRO A 35 4.91 -29.13 5.41
CA PRO A 35 5.35 -29.94 6.55
C PRO A 35 5.86 -29.07 7.70
N GLN A 36 5.59 -29.47 8.92
CA GLN A 36 6.08 -28.92 10.19
C GLN A 36 5.42 -27.61 10.63
N ILE A 37 5.26 -26.63 9.77
CA ILE A 37 4.66 -25.33 10.09
C ILE A 37 3.66 -24.97 8.98
N ASN A 38 2.45 -24.59 9.37
CA ASN A 38 1.43 -24.13 8.45
C ASN A 38 1.82 -22.78 7.81
N GLY A 39 1.54 -22.61 6.51
CA GLY A 39 1.82 -21.39 5.77
C GLY A 39 1.19 -20.13 6.37
N LEU A 40 0.08 -20.24 7.07
CA LEU A 40 -0.53 -19.13 7.80
C LEU A 40 0.33 -18.64 8.97
N GLU A 41 0.96 -19.56 9.70
CA GLU A 41 1.90 -19.20 10.77
C GLU A 41 3.15 -18.54 10.21
N VAL A 42 3.69 -19.06 9.10
CA VAL A 42 4.81 -18.44 8.39
C VAL A 42 4.45 -17.02 7.93
N ALA A 43 3.26 -16.85 7.36
CA ALA A 43 2.76 -15.55 6.93
C ALA A 43 2.65 -14.55 8.10
N GLY A 44 2.17 -15.00 9.26
CA GLY A 44 2.11 -14.19 10.48
C GLY A 44 3.48 -13.71 10.93
N GLN A 45 4.48 -14.60 10.95
CA GLN A 45 5.86 -14.26 11.30
C GLN A 45 6.51 -13.32 10.26
N LEU A 46 6.26 -13.55 8.96
CA LEU A 46 6.73 -12.66 7.90
C LEU A 46 6.10 -11.28 8.02
N ARG A 47 4.81 -11.19 8.29
CA ARG A 47 4.09 -9.93 8.46
C ARG A 47 4.62 -9.12 9.65
N ALA A 48 4.93 -9.77 10.76
CA ALA A 48 5.51 -9.13 11.94
C ALA A 48 6.92 -8.56 11.67
N LYS A 49 7.72 -9.26 10.87
CA LYS A 49 9.10 -8.87 10.55
C LYS A 49 9.21 -7.93 9.35
N PHE A 50 8.30 -8.08 8.38
CA PHE A 50 8.26 -7.32 7.12
C PHE A 50 6.82 -6.83 6.85
N PRO A 51 6.36 -5.73 7.48
CA PRO A 51 4.96 -5.28 7.39
C PRO A 51 4.45 -4.99 5.99
N GLU A 52 5.32 -4.57 5.07
CA GLU A 52 4.94 -4.16 3.72
C GLU A 52 5.03 -5.30 2.67
N ILE A 53 5.48 -6.49 3.07
CA ILE A 53 5.61 -7.61 2.12
C ILE A 53 4.24 -8.05 1.61
N ILE A 54 4.11 -8.20 0.30
CA ILE A 54 2.88 -8.71 -0.30
C ILE A 54 2.87 -10.24 -0.18
N ILE A 55 1.84 -10.79 0.47
CA ILE A 55 1.68 -12.24 0.64
C ILE A 55 0.54 -12.71 -0.24
N VAL A 56 0.84 -13.68 -1.11
CA VAL A 56 -0.13 -14.39 -1.94
C VAL A 56 -0.10 -15.86 -1.56
N PHE A 57 -1.20 -16.38 -1.05
CA PHE A 57 -1.29 -17.83 -0.81
C PHE A 57 -1.55 -18.59 -2.09
N VAL A 58 -0.84 -19.72 -2.25
CA VAL A 58 -1.04 -20.68 -3.36
C VAL A 58 -1.25 -22.03 -2.75
N THR A 59 -2.48 -22.52 -2.73
CA THR A 59 -2.84 -23.77 -2.03
C THR A 59 -3.88 -24.59 -2.79
N SER A 60 -4.02 -25.84 -2.41
CA SER A 60 -5.09 -26.71 -2.91
C SER A 60 -6.40 -26.58 -2.12
N TYR A 61 -6.38 -25.93 -0.95
CA TYR A 61 -7.47 -25.91 0.01
C TYR A 61 -8.11 -24.53 0.12
N ILE A 62 -9.39 -24.42 -0.22
CA ILE A 62 -10.13 -23.14 -0.17
C ILE A 62 -10.62 -22.78 1.24
N GLU A 63 -10.76 -23.76 2.09
CA GLU A 63 -11.28 -23.63 3.46
C GLU A 63 -10.44 -22.70 4.34
N TYR A 64 -9.17 -22.53 4.05
CA TYR A 64 -8.27 -21.61 4.76
C TYR A 64 -8.34 -20.14 4.29
N ALA A 65 -9.14 -19.83 3.28
CA ALA A 65 -9.26 -18.46 2.79
C ALA A 65 -9.69 -17.44 3.86
N PRO A 66 -10.64 -17.74 4.79
CA PRO A 66 -11.00 -16.83 5.87
C PRO A 66 -9.84 -16.50 6.81
N GLU A 67 -8.93 -17.46 7.04
CA GLU A 67 -7.77 -17.26 7.91
C GLU A 67 -6.69 -16.41 7.27
N GLY A 68 -6.61 -16.40 5.94
CA GLY A 68 -5.73 -15.52 5.17
C GLY A 68 -5.99 -14.03 5.44
N TYR A 69 -7.23 -13.65 5.77
CA TYR A 69 -7.56 -12.28 6.16
C TYR A 69 -6.86 -11.84 7.45
N ARG A 70 -6.66 -12.75 8.41
CA ARG A 70 -6.00 -12.42 9.69
C ARG A 70 -4.55 -12.00 9.53
N VAL A 71 -3.86 -12.50 8.49
CA VAL A 71 -2.48 -12.14 8.17
C VAL A 71 -2.38 -11.08 7.07
N ASN A 72 -3.51 -10.45 6.72
CA ASN A 72 -3.61 -9.45 5.67
C ASN A 72 -2.98 -9.93 4.35
N ALA A 73 -3.38 -11.14 3.91
CA ALA A 73 -2.96 -11.67 2.63
C ALA A 73 -3.55 -10.84 1.49
N PHE A 74 -2.74 -10.56 0.48
CA PHE A 74 -3.14 -9.77 -0.68
C PHE A 74 -4.08 -10.54 -1.61
N ARG A 75 -3.78 -11.82 -1.84
CA ARG A 75 -4.57 -12.71 -2.69
C ARG A 75 -4.47 -14.16 -2.20
N TYR A 76 -5.48 -14.92 -2.58
CA TYR A 76 -5.57 -16.35 -2.36
C TYR A 76 -5.76 -17.02 -3.72
N LEU A 77 -4.86 -17.91 -4.11
CA LEU A 77 -4.82 -18.52 -5.42
C LEU A 77 -4.85 -20.06 -5.28
N LEU A 78 -5.84 -20.68 -5.88
CA LEU A 78 -5.93 -22.13 -5.90
C LEU A 78 -4.93 -22.73 -6.89
N LYS A 79 -4.16 -23.76 -6.50
CA LYS A 79 -3.21 -24.46 -7.38
C LYS A 79 -3.85 -24.91 -8.68
N GLN A 80 -5.10 -25.35 -8.63
CA GLN A 80 -5.88 -25.81 -9.80
C GLN A 80 -6.17 -24.68 -10.81
N ARG A 81 -6.18 -23.42 -10.35
CA ARG A 81 -6.44 -22.23 -11.17
C ARG A 81 -5.18 -21.42 -11.48
N LEU A 82 -4.01 -21.91 -11.07
CA LEU A 82 -2.75 -21.19 -11.24
C LEU A 82 -2.53 -20.75 -12.70
N GLY A 83 -2.77 -21.64 -13.67
CA GLY A 83 -2.56 -21.34 -15.08
C GLY A 83 -3.45 -20.23 -15.64
N SER A 84 -4.67 -20.09 -15.13
CA SER A 84 -5.64 -19.07 -15.60
C SER A 84 -5.58 -17.76 -14.81
N GLU A 85 -5.25 -17.80 -13.51
CA GLU A 85 -5.39 -16.64 -12.62
C GLU A 85 -4.05 -15.97 -12.27
N LEU A 86 -2.91 -16.68 -12.41
CA LEU A 86 -1.60 -16.14 -12.01
C LEU A 86 -1.27 -14.80 -12.70
N CYS A 87 -1.57 -14.68 -14.00
CA CYS A 87 -1.29 -13.45 -14.74
C CYS A 87 -2.08 -12.26 -14.19
N GLY A 88 -3.35 -12.47 -13.82
CA GLY A 88 -4.21 -11.47 -13.19
C GLY A 88 -3.65 -11.06 -11.82
N VAL A 89 -3.32 -12.05 -10.99
CA VAL A 89 -2.72 -11.80 -9.66
C VAL A 89 -1.40 -11.02 -9.78
N MET A 90 -0.54 -11.35 -10.74
CA MET A 90 0.71 -10.62 -10.97
C MET A 90 0.46 -9.19 -11.47
N CYS A 91 -0.59 -8.93 -12.26
CA CYS A 91 -0.98 -7.57 -12.63
C CYS A 91 -1.41 -6.76 -11.40
N ASP A 92 -2.24 -7.34 -10.53
CA ASP A 92 -2.70 -6.70 -9.28
C ASP A 92 -1.51 -6.41 -8.34
N VAL A 93 -0.58 -7.36 -8.20
CA VAL A 93 0.66 -7.19 -7.42
C VAL A 93 1.50 -6.05 -7.98
N HIS A 94 1.71 -6.02 -9.29
CA HIS A 94 2.48 -4.96 -9.94
C HIS A 94 1.83 -3.58 -9.73
N GLN A 95 0.51 -3.49 -9.86
CA GLN A 95 -0.23 -2.26 -9.57
C GLN A 95 -0.01 -1.82 -8.13
N LYS A 96 -0.17 -2.74 -7.15
CA LYS A 96 0.05 -2.47 -5.72
C LYS A 96 1.46 -1.96 -5.44
N LEU A 97 2.48 -2.60 -6.03
CA LEU A 97 3.88 -2.17 -5.88
C LEU A 97 4.15 -0.80 -6.50
N THR A 98 3.56 -0.52 -7.67
CA THR A 98 3.70 0.77 -8.35
C THR A 98 3.04 1.89 -7.55
N GLU A 99 1.88 1.64 -6.96
CA GLU A 99 1.19 2.59 -6.10
C GLU A 99 1.98 2.87 -4.81
N SER A 100 2.53 1.82 -4.20
CA SER A 100 3.34 1.94 -2.97
C SER A 100 4.70 2.61 -3.21
N SER A 101 5.27 2.53 -4.41
CA SER A 101 6.56 3.15 -4.76
C SER A 101 6.46 4.64 -5.10
N ARG A 102 5.26 5.18 -5.25
CA ARG A 102 5.08 6.63 -5.51
C ARG A 102 5.30 7.40 -4.22
N THR A 103 6.32 8.22 -4.19
CA THR A 103 6.62 9.10 -3.05
C THR A 103 6.52 10.57 -3.46
N ILE A 104 6.36 11.43 -2.47
CA ILE A 104 6.49 12.88 -2.58
C ILE A 104 7.50 13.38 -1.56
N SER A 105 8.32 14.35 -1.95
CA SER A 105 9.26 15.01 -1.06
C SER A 105 8.65 16.31 -0.54
N ILE A 106 8.40 16.36 0.76
CA ILE A 106 7.77 17.48 1.45
C ILE A 106 8.86 18.30 2.13
N ARG A 107 9.01 19.56 1.72
CA ARG A 107 9.94 20.48 2.36
C ARG A 107 9.26 21.12 3.56
N THR A 108 9.81 20.92 4.76
CA THR A 108 9.47 21.63 5.98
C THR A 108 10.44 22.79 6.21
N LYS A 109 10.31 23.50 7.34
CA LYS A 109 11.26 24.57 7.72
C LYS A 109 12.66 24.02 8.09
N SER A 110 12.73 22.77 8.55
CA SER A 110 13.95 22.15 9.11
C SER A 110 14.54 21.06 8.23
N GLU A 111 13.70 20.35 7.46
CA GLU A 111 14.12 19.13 6.75
C GLU A 111 13.28 18.84 5.50
N ILE A 112 13.64 17.80 4.78
CA ILE A 112 12.84 17.24 3.69
C ILE A 112 12.37 15.86 4.12
N ILE A 113 11.04 15.68 4.16
CA ILE A 113 10.38 14.43 4.50
C ILE A 113 9.91 13.78 3.21
N THR A 114 10.29 12.52 2.98
CA THR A 114 9.79 11.74 1.84
C THR A 114 8.72 10.77 2.32
N LEU A 115 7.52 10.91 1.76
CA LEU A 115 6.37 10.08 2.11
C LEU A 115 5.83 9.32 0.90
N PRO A 116 5.34 8.07 1.09
CA PRO A 116 4.47 7.43 0.13
C PRO A 116 3.18 8.22 -0.04
N ILE A 117 2.78 8.51 -1.27
CA ILE A 117 1.58 9.32 -1.54
C ILE A 117 0.29 8.65 -1.07
N ASN A 118 0.26 7.32 -1.00
CA ASN A 118 -0.87 6.57 -0.47
C ASN A 118 -1.08 6.74 1.05
N ARG A 119 -0.11 7.30 1.77
CA ARG A 119 -0.23 7.63 3.19
C ARG A 119 -0.77 9.05 3.43
N ILE A 120 -0.94 9.85 2.38
CA ILE A 120 -1.50 11.19 2.48
C ILE A 120 -3.01 11.09 2.34
N LEU A 121 -3.72 11.58 3.32
CA LEU A 121 -5.19 11.63 3.34
C LEU A 121 -5.68 12.80 2.49
N TYR A 122 -5.21 14.00 2.85
CA TYR A 122 -5.50 15.22 2.12
C TYR A 122 -4.46 16.30 2.46
N ILE A 123 -4.46 17.35 1.67
CA ILE A 123 -3.56 18.49 1.81
C ILE A 123 -4.41 19.75 1.96
N GLU A 124 -4.08 20.57 2.94
CA GLU A 124 -4.77 21.80 3.24
C GLU A 124 -3.84 23.02 3.01
N GLY A 125 -4.34 23.99 2.26
CA GLY A 125 -3.67 25.28 2.08
C GLY A 125 -4.08 26.26 3.15
N THR A 126 -3.12 26.85 3.84
CA THR A 126 -3.36 27.92 4.81
C THR A 126 -3.29 29.31 4.16
N ALA A 127 -3.67 30.36 4.91
CA ALA A 127 -3.64 31.75 4.43
C ALA A 127 -2.23 32.30 4.14
N GLY A 128 -1.15 31.52 4.41
CA GLY A 128 0.25 31.88 4.19
C GLY A 128 0.91 31.07 3.08
N ARG A 129 2.23 30.91 3.20
CA ARG A 129 3.03 29.99 2.39
C ARG A 129 3.25 28.64 3.09
N GLU A 130 2.28 28.21 3.86
CA GLU A 130 2.30 26.95 4.58
C GLU A 130 1.18 26.04 4.05
N VAL A 131 1.50 24.77 3.95
CA VAL A 131 0.60 23.73 3.49
C VAL A 131 0.66 22.61 4.50
N LEU A 132 -0.49 22.09 4.91
CA LEU A 132 -0.61 21.01 5.88
C LEU A 132 -0.89 19.70 5.16
N PHE A 133 -0.02 18.72 5.34
CA PHE A 133 -0.23 17.36 4.86
C PHE A 133 -0.81 16.51 5.98
N HIS A 134 -2.06 16.12 5.86
CA HIS A 134 -2.73 15.21 6.79
C HIS A 134 -2.46 13.78 6.34
N THR A 135 -1.87 12.97 7.22
CA THR A 135 -1.31 11.66 6.87
C THR A 135 -1.74 10.55 7.83
N GLU A 136 -1.67 9.31 7.37
CA GLU A 136 -1.78 8.10 8.20
C GLU A 136 -0.44 7.66 8.82
N THR A 137 0.53 8.56 8.88
CA THR A 137 1.84 8.28 9.48
C THR A 137 1.90 8.75 10.93
N GLU A 138 2.98 8.45 11.62
CA GLU A 138 3.27 8.93 12.97
C GLU A 138 3.29 10.47 13.10
N TYR A 139 3.53 11.15 11.99
CA TYR A 139 3.52 12.62 11.96
C TYR A 139 2.12 13.22 12.02
N HIS A 140 1.07 12.48 11.72
CA HIS A 140 -0.32 12.91 11.57
C HIS A 140 -0.50 14.14 10.66
N VAL A 141 0.15 15.27 11.00
CA VAL A 141 0.15 16.49 10.20
C VAL A 141 1.57 16.98 9.99
N ILE A 142 1.95 17.20 8.72
CA ILE A 142 3.26 17.75 8.35
C ILE A 142 3.08 19.17 7.84
N HIS A 143 3.79 20.10 8.45
CA HIS A 143 3.81 21.51 8.08
C HIS A 143 4.84 21.76 6.95
N ALA A 144 4.36 21.87 5.74
CA ALA A 144 5.18 22.06 4.55
C ALA A 144 5.30 23.54 4.16
N VAL A 145 6.44 23.91 3.64
CA VAL A 145 6.67 25.24 3.04
C VAL A 145 6.34 25.15 1.56
N GLY A 146 5.48 26.04 1.07
CA GLY A 146 5.13 26.07 -0.36
C GLY A 146 3.74 26.59 -0.61
N ARG A 147 3.28 26.40 -1.84
CA ARG A 147 1.92 26.75 -2.26
C ARG A 147 1.14 25.48 -2.56
N LEU A 148 -0.12 25.43 -2.15
CA LEU A 148 -0.99 24.30 -2.43
C LEU A 148 -1.06 23.96 -3.93
N ALA A 149 -1.05 24.99 -4.79
CA ALA A 149 -1.08 24.80 -6.23
C ALA A 149 0.12 23.99 -6.76
N SER A 150 1.33 24.26 -6.25
CA SER A 150 2.54 23.53 -6.66
C SER A 150 2.45 22.03 -6.32
N TYR A 151 1.93 21.69 -5.14
CA TYR A 151 1.67 20.29 -4.75
C TYR A 151 0.53 19.68 -5.57
N GLY A 152 -0.48 20.49 -5.93
CA GLY A 152 -1.55 20.06 -6.83
C GLY A 152 -1.04 19.66 -8.21
N ASP A 153 -0.11 20.42 -8.77
CA ASP A 153 0.51 20.13 -10.06
C ASP A 153 1.38 18.86 -10.00
N GLU A 154 2.12 18.68 -8.90
CA GLU A 154 2.96 17.49 -8.68
C GLU A 154 2.13 16.21 -8.46
N LEU A 155 0.96 16.35 -7.84
CA LEU A 155 0.06 15.22 -7.54
C LEU A 155 -1.02 15.00 -8.61
N LYS A 156 -1.01 15.81 -9.65
CA LYS A 156 -1.87 15.64 -10.81
C LYS A 156 -1.65 14.23 -11.39
N ASP A 157 -2.72 13.57 -11.75
CA ASP A 157 -2.72 12.21 -12.30
C ASP A 157 -2.19 11.11 -11.34
N LYS A 158 -1.98 11.45 -10.06
CA LYS A 158 -1.55 10.50 -9.01
C LYS A 158 -2.69 10.11 -8.05
N GLY A 159 -3.94 10.30 -8.44
CA GLY A 159 -5.10 9.91 -7.63
C GLY A 159 -5.55 10.96 -6.62
N PHE A 160 -5.18 12.23 -6.82
CA PHE A 160 -5.63 13.35 -5.99
C PHE A 160 -6.65 14.21 -6.70
N LEU A 161 -7.64 14.67 -5.93
CA LEU A 161 -8.71 15.55 -6.38
C LEU A 161 -8.58 16.92 -5.68
N LYS A 162 -8.47 17.99 -6.47
CA LYS A 162 -8.51 19.34 -5.94
C LYS A 162 -9.94 19.70 -5.56
N LEU A 163 -10.15 19.99 -4.28
CA LEU A 163 -11.41 20.43 -3.73
C LEU A 163 -11.31 21.93 -3.43
N GLN A 164 -12.13 22.73 -4.08
CA GLN A 164 -12.15 24.19 -3.90
C GLN A 164 -10.75 24.84 -3.95
N LYS A 165 -10.54 25.96 -3.22
CA LYS A 165 -9.27 26.69 -3.20
C LYS A 165 -8.27 26.18 -2.17
N SER A 166 -8.73 25.42 -1.18
CA SER A 166 -7.97 25.17 0.05
C SER A 166 -7.61 23.70 0.26
N PHE A 167 -8.18 22.75 -0.47
CA PHE A 167 -7.96 21.34 -0.22
C PHE A 167 -7.62 20.55 -1.49
N ILE A 168 -6.74 19.56 -1.32
CA ILE A 168 -6.46 18.50 -2.29
C ILE A 168 -6.62 17.17 -1.56
N ALA A 169 -7.61 16.36 -1.92
CA ALA A 169 -7.91 15.08 -1.28
C ALA A 169 -7.39 13.91 -2.08
N ASN A 170 -6.85 12.92 -1.39
CA ASN A 170 -6.51 11.64 -1.99
C ASN A 170 -7.79 10.82 -2.21
N MET A 171 -8.10 10.50 -3.45
CA MET A 171 -9.33 9.80 -3.83
C MET A 171 -9.46 8.41 -3.18
N THR A 172 -8.33 7.76 -2.86
CA THR A 172 -8.33 6.44 -2.21
C THR A 172 -8.81 6.49 -0.75
N HIS A 173 -8.77 7.68 -0.13
CA HIS A 173 -9.21 7.93 1.25
C HIS A 173 -10.56 8.65 1.34
N ILE A 174 -11.25 8.86 0.22
CA ILE A 174 -12.60 9.42 0.21
C ILE A 174 -13.61 8.27 0.42
N LEU A 175 -14.41 8.35 1.49
CA LEU A 175 -15.48 7.39 1.74
C LEU A 175 -16.76 7.72 0.96
N LYS A 176 -17.11 9.02 0.93
CA LYS A 176 -18.29 9.50 0.20
C LYS A 176 -18.20 11.01 -0.04
N ILE A 177 -18.95 11.48 -1.02
CA ILE A 177 -19.18 12.90 -1.29
C ILE A 177 -20.68 13.14 -1.23
N ASN A 178 -21.12 14.10 -0.43
CA ASN A 178 -22.53 14.47 -0.32
C ASN A 178 -22.67 15.97 0.00
N ASN A 179 -23.52 16.68 -0.73
CA ASN A 179 -23.84 18.11 -0.52
C ASN A 179 -22.57 18.99 -0.36
N TYR A 180 -21.61 18.86 -1.27
CA TYR A 180 -20.32 19.58 -1.25
C TYR A 180 -19.41 19.24 -0.06
N HIS A 181 -19.73 18.21 0.72
CA HIS A 181 -18.89 17.69 1.79
C HIS A 181 -18.18 16.41 1.34
N VAL A 182 -16.89 16.33 1.58
CA VAL A 182 -16.07 15.15 1.31
C VAL A 182 -15.72 14.49 2.63
N TYR A 183 -16.17 13.25 2.82
CA TYR A 183 -15.96 12.48 4.03
C TYR A 183 -14.73 11.60 3.84
N MET A 184 -13.72 11.80 4.68
CA MET A 184 -12.45 11.10 4.62
C MET A 184 -12.44 9.83 5.47
N SER A 185 -11.53 8.89 5.18
CA SER A 185 -11.38 7.62 5.89
C SER A 185 -11.04 7.76 7.38
N ASN A 186 -10.42 8.87 7.76
CA ASN A 186 -10.10 9.20 9.17
C ASN A 186 -11.27 9.85 9.93
N GLY A 187 -12.44 9.98 9.32
CA GLY A 187 -13.63 10.58 9.92
C GLY A 187 -13.76 12.09 9.76
N GLU A 188 -12.79 12.75 9.16
CA GLU A 188 -12.85 14.19 8.90
C GLU A 188 -13.74 14.52 7.71
N VAL A 189 -14.27 15.75 7.70
CA VAL A 189 -15.17 16.24 6.66
C VAL A 189 -14.62 17.55 6.09
N LEU A 190 -14.20 17.49 4.83
CA LEU A 190 -13.74 18.66 4.08
C LEU A 190 -14.95 19.35 3.42
N LYS A 191 -14.98 20.68 3.47
CA LYS A 191 -16.08 21.53 2.97
C LYS A 191 -15.61 22.39 1.81
#